data_9b8757cb649d3e786e3bc72b59621288
#
_entry.id   9b8757cb649d3e786e3bc72b59621288
#
_cell.length_a   1.000
_cell.length_b   1.000
_cell.length_c   1.000
_cell.angle_alpha   90.00
_cell.angle_beta   90.00
_cell.angle_gamma   90.00
#
_symmetry.space_group_name_H-M   'P 1'
#
loop_
_entity.id
_entity.type
_entity.pdbx_description
1 polymer ?
#
loop_
_entity_poly.entity_id
_entity_poly.type
_entity_poly.pdbx_seq_one_letter_code
_entity_poly.pdbx_strand_id
1 'polypeptide(L)'
;MELKRQGVGTSEIARRLGVRRATLIAWLKQETYEESRGWVKGTLRKYTPLVRERVIALKQARIDQKKYFLGSPHIQMDYVKRYPKEDRPSLWLIDESVRRAGLQTHAPKKRTKGQDIVERHRFPIRTIVGLGRIQQACDFIGKKYILGAREPISVFSTSYTQWFELYQIYRVSAETVEAAVEPLARFWTDHPIPHVMRIDNATAFRGAIRHVAVIGRFLKFLLNSNVTPLFAAPYRSYTNPHIEGHNRTFTEKLWAKHTFTSPEAIDVECARFNAESEEFFRFKFEERLRAKGLRYHRAGETINLACLATTRGKRIGFIRFVEIWKERNEEIGIVVLERFIDLPGAYLNQYVFALLELEQAMLHVYSEYEGCRTEIRKIRFLYSA
;
A
#
# COMPACT_ATOMS: atom_id res chain seq x y z
N MET A 1 8.29 47.27 -24.36
CA MET A 1 8.47 48.69 -23.91
C MET A 1 7.86 49.68 -24.90
N GLU A 2 8.00 49.45 -26.20
CA GLU A 2 7.51 50.36 -27.27
C GLU A 2 6.00 50.62 -27.24
N LEU A 3 5.17 49.57 -27.14
CA LEU A 3 3.71 49.69 -27.01
C LEU A 3 3.26 50.53 -25.81
N LYS A 4 4.03 50.52 -24.73
CA LYS A 4 3.74 51.36 -23.55
C LYS A 4 4.09 52.81 -23.79
N ARG A 5 5.19 53.10 -24.55
CA ARG A 5 5.54 54.48 -24.99
C ARG A 5 4.51 55.06 -25.94
N GLN A 6 3.82 54.20 -26.69
CA GLN A 6 2.74 54.58 -27.59
C GLN A 6 1.38 54.74 -26.85
N GLY A 7 1.36 54.72 -25.51
CA GLY A 7 0.13 54.94 -24.72
C GLY A 7 -0.82 53.72 -24.60
N VAL A 8 -0.41 52.53 -25.10
CA VAL A 8 -1.25 51.35 -25.03
C VAL A 8 -1.34 50.87 -23.58
N GLY A 9 -2.56 50.63 -23.10
CA GLY A 9 -2.82 50.18 -21.73
C GLY A 9 -2.24 48.80 -21.43
N THR A 10 -1.76 48.56 -20.19
CA THR A 10 -1.10 47.32 -19.80
C THR A 10 -1.98 46.07 -19.99
N SER A 11 -3.30 46.18 -19.86
CA SER A 11 -4.22 45.08 -20.12
C SER A 11 -4.25 44.65 -21.58
N GLU A 12 -4.25 45.62 -22.47
CA GLU A 12 -4.23 45.39 -23.90
C GLU A 12 -2.88 44.83 -24.39
N ILE A 13 -1.76 45.32 -23.84
CA ILE A 13 -0.43 44.78 -24.12
C ILE A 13 -0.35 43.31 -23.66
N ALA A 14 -0.85 42.99 -22.45
CA ALA A 14 -0.86 41.65 -21.95
C ALA A 14 -1.69 40.70 -22.82
N ARG A 15 -2.84 41.17 -23.32
CA ARG A 15 -3.70 40.42 -24.25
C ARG A 15 -2.99 40.13 -25.58
N ARG A 16 -2.35 41.15 -26.17
CA ARG A 16 -1.60 41.02 -27.43
C ARG A 16 -0.40 40.07 -27.32
N LEU A 17 0.26 40.05 -26.17
CA LEU A 17 1.42 39.17 -25.91
C LEU A 17 1.02 37.78 -25.40
N GLY A 18 -0.26 37.50 -25.14
CA GLY A 18 -0.72 36.23 -24.60
C GLY A 18 -0.23 35.93 -23.17
N VAL A 19 0.11 36.96 -22.36
CA VAL A 19 0.62 36.83 -21.02
C VAL A 19 -0.35 37.38 -19.97
N ARG A 20 -0.26 36.92 -18.73
CA ARG A 20 -1.07 37.47 -17.65
C ARG A 20 -0.64 38.92 -17.35
N ARG A 21 -1.60 39.81 -17.07
CA ARG A 21 -1.34 41.22 -16.74
C ARG A 21 -0.33 41.36 -15.61
N ALA A 22 -0.41 40.53 -14.54
CA ALA A 22 0.55 40.53 -13.44
C ALA A 22 1.97 40.23 -13.89
N THR A 23 2.16 39.30 -14.83
CA THR A 23 3.47 39.01 -15.44
C THR A 23 4.03 40.20 -16.21
N LEU A 24 3.19 40.88 -17.00
CA LEU A 24 3.59 42.06 -17.73
C LEU A 24 3.98 43.20 -16.77
N ILE A 25 3.22 43.43 -15.70
CA ILE A 25 3.55 44.45 -14.69
C ILE A 25 4.88 44.15 -14.01
N ALA A 26 5.18 42.88 -13.70
CA ALA A 26 6.47 42.46 -13.15
C ALA A 26 7.62 42.77 -14.11
N TRP A 27 7.44 42.48 -15.43
CA TRP A 27 8.44 42.78 -16.45
C TRP A 27 8.67 44.28 -16.63
N LEU A 28 7.62 45.12 -16.55
CA LEU A 28 7.71 46.55 -16.67
C LEU A 28 8.39 47.26 -15.49
N LYS A 29 8.48 46.58 -14.36
CA LYS A 29 9.19 47.04 -13.15
C LYS A 29 10.70 46.73 -13.18
N GLN A 30 11.15 45.87 -14.09
CA GLN A 30 12.57 45.53 -14.23
C GLN A 30 13.25 46.53 -15.12
N GLU A 31 14.30 47.20 -14.61
CA GLU A 31 15.08 48.21 -15.37
C GLU A 31 15.93 47.58 -16.46
N THR A 32 16.33 46.30 -16.27
CA THR A 32 17.09 45.55 -17.28
C THR A 32 16.41 44.21 -17.52
N TYR A 33 16.30 43.82 -18.78
CA TYR A 33 15.78 42.50 -19.18
C TYR A 33 16.92 41.48 -19.08
N GLU A 34 17.32 41.16 -17.85
CA GLU A 34 18.07 39.95 -17.62
C GLU A 34 17.10 38.83 -17.25
N GLU A 35 17.20 37.76 -18.00
CA GLU A 35 16.44 36.55 -17.71
C GLU A 35 16.86 36.02 -16.34
N SER A 36 16.20 36.48 -15.26
CA SER A 36 16.44 36.00 -13.89
C SER A 36 15.94 34.57 -13.65
N ARG A 37 15.44 33.91 -14.71
CA ARG A 37 15.05 32.52 -14.71
C ARG A 37 16.26 31.63 -14.98
N GLY A 38 17.06 31.43 -13.96
CA GLY A 38 18.20 30.54 -14.03
C GLY A 38 19.17 30.81 -12.88
N TRP A 39 20.07 29.87 -12.69
CA TRP A 39 21.17 30.05 -11.75
C TRP A 39 22.06 31.20 -12.26
N VAL A 40 22.44 32.11 -11.37
CA VAL A 40 23.40 33.16 -11.67
C VAL A 40 24.63 32.52 -12.32
N LYS A 41 25.11 33.12 -13.44
CA LYS A 41 26.26 32.60 -14.18
C LYS A 41 27.46 32.53 -13.22
N GLY A 42 28.04 31.34 -13.05
CA GLY A 42 29.10 31.09 -12.08
C GLY A 42 28.65 30.48 -10.74
N THR A 43 27.34 30.36 -10.46
CA THR A 43 26.88 29.66 -9.26
C THR A 43 27.14 28.16 -9.44
N LEU A 44 27.83 27.56 -8.45
CA LEU A 44 28.02 26.11 -8.39
C LEU A 44 26.65 25.43 -8.29
N ARG A 45 26.32 24.63 -9.29
CA ARG A 45 25.11 23.81 -9.25
C ARG A 45 25.29 22.74 -8.18
N LYS A 46 24.26 22.52 -7.37
CA LYS A 46 24.25 21.43 -6.38
C LYS A 46 24.60 20.06 -7.02
N TYR A 47 24.24 19.87 -8.28
CA TYR A 47 24.49 18.64 -9.00
C TYR A 47 25.25 18.93 -10.31
N THR A 48 26.45 18.35 -10.42
CA THR A 48 27.30 18.45 -11.59
C THR A 48 26.82 17.55 -12.72
N PRO A 49 27.27 17.73 -13.97
CA PRO A 49 27.03 16.78 -15.07
C PRO A 49 27.42 15.34 -14.69
N LEU A 50 28.52 15.15 -13.96
CA LEU A 50 29.00 13.86 -13.46
C LEU A 50 27.94 13.10 -12.63
N VAL A 51 27.17 13.81 -11.78
CA VAL A 51 26.08 13.19 -11.01
C VAL A 51 25.01 12.60 -11.93
N ARG A 52 24.69 13.31 -13.02
CA ARG A 52 23.71 12.84 -14.03
C ARG A 52 24.21 11.62 -14.78
N GLU A 53 25.46 11.64 -15.21
CA GLU A 53 26.11 10.49 -15.89
C GLU A 53 26.10 9.24 -14.99
N ARG A 54 26.44 9.40 -13.73
CA ARG A 54 26.40 8.31 -12.74
C ARG A 54 25.00 7.76 -12.53
N VAL A 55 23.99 8.63 -12.45
CA VAL A 55 22.57 8.22 -12.35
C VAL A 55 22.16 7.39 -13.57
N ILE A 56 22.54 7.86 -14.79
CA ILE A 56 22.25 7.13 -16.03
C ILE A 56 22.94 5.78 -16.05
N ALA A 57 24.23 5.71 -15.68
CA ALA A 57 24.98 4.46 -15.59
C ALA A 57 24.36 3.47 -14.59
N LEU A 58 23.91 3.94 -13.42
CA LEU A 58 23.23 3.09 -12.44
C LEU A 58 21.89 2.58 -12.96
N LYS A 59 21.13 3.41 -13.67
CA LYS A 59 19.88 2.99 -14.31
C LYS A 59 20.14 1.90 -15.36
N GLN A 60 21.15 2.10 -16.21
CA GLN A 60 21.53 1.12 -17.23
C GLN A 60 21.97 -0.21 -16.58
N ALA A 61 22.82 -0.14 -15.55
CA ALA A 61 23.27 -1.32 -14.83
C ALA A 61 22.11 -2.14 -14.24
N ARG A 62 21.06 -1.49 -13.71
CA ARG A 62 19.86 -2.18 -13.23
C ARG A 62 19.10 -2.87 -14.37
N ILE A 63 19.02 -2.23 -15.54
CA ILE A 63 18.38 -2.81 -16.73
C ILE A 63 19.16 -4.05 -17.19
N ASP A 64 20.49 -3.94 -17.33
CA ASP A 64 21.37 -5.03 -17.77
C ASP A 64 21.34 -6.23 -16.81
N GLN A 65 21.25 -5.96 -15.51
CA GLN A 65 21.10 -6.98 -14.46
C GLN A 65 19.67 -7.53 -14.35
N LYS A 66 18.76 -7.08 -15.20
CA LYS A 66 17.32 -7.49 -15.19
C LYS A 66 16.68 -7.34 -13.81
N LYS A 67 16.96 -6.24 -13.09
CA LYS A 67 16.36 -5.95 -11.80
C LYS A 67 14.86 -5.69 -11.92
N TYR A 68 14.09 -6.06 -10.88
CA TYR A 68 12.64 -5.85 -10.85
C TYR A 68 12.26 -4.40 -10.58
N PHE A 69 13.02 -3.72 -9.73
CA PHE A 69 12.71 -2.36 -9.30
C PHE A 69 13.64 -1.35 -9.96
N LEU A 70 13.15 -0.70 -11.01
CA LEU A 70 13.89 0.25 -11.85
C LEU A 70 13.57 1.71 -11.56
N GLY A 71 12.81 1.99 -10.50
CA GLY A 71 12.37 3.34 -10.12
C GLY A 71 13.45 4.18 -9.44
N SER A 72 13.24 5.49 -9.46
CA SER A 72 14.18 6.48 -8.91
C SER A 72 14.58 6.24 -7.45
N PRO A 73 13.72 5.73 -6.54
CA PRO A 73 14.14 5.43 -5.18
C PRO A 73 15.24 4.36 -5.10
N HIS A 74 15.18 3.33 -5.96
CA HIS A 74 16.18 2.26 -5.99
C HIS A 74 17.49 2.72 -6.62
N ILE A 75 17.43 3.57 -7.67
CA ILE A 75 18.63 4.20 -8.24
C ILE A 75 19.30 5.11 -7.20
N GLN A 76 18.50 5.84 -6.42
CA GLN A 76 19.02 6.67 -5.34
C GLN A 76 19.71 5.84 -4.25
N MET A 77 19.17 4.69 -3.89
CA MET A 77 19.80 3.74 -2.98
C MET A 77 21.16 3.30 -3.51
N ASP A 78 21.22 2.86 -4.77
CA ASP A 78 22.48 2.44 -5.40
C ASP A 78 23.50 3.56 -5.46
N TYR A 79 23.03 4.80 -5.73
CA TYR A 79 23.89 5.98 -5.75
C TYR A 79 24.54 6.22 -4.39
N VAL A 80 23.74 6.22 -3.32
CA VAL A 80 24.23 6.44 -1.95
C VAL A 80 25.19 5.35 -1.52
N LYS A 81 24.93 4.09 -1.88
CA LYS A 81 25.83 2.97 -1.58
C LYS A 81 27.17 3.08 -2.32
N ARG A 82 27.15 3.49 -3.59
CA ARG A 82 28.34 3.58 -4.42
C ARG A 82 29.15 4.85 -4.20
N TYR A 83 28.48 5.94 -3.81
CA TYR A 83 29.09 7.25 -3.63
C TYR A 83 28.72 7.85 -2.26
N PRO A 84 29.10 7.20 -1.14
CA PRO A 84 28.61 7.55 0.20
C PRO A 84 29.08 8.93 0.72
N LYS A 85 30.15 9.49 0.11
CA LYS A 85 30.68 10.82 0.46
C LYS A 85 30.05 11.95 -0.36
N GLU A 86 29.18 11.65 -1.28
CA GLU A 86 28.56 12.64 -2.15
C GLU A 86 27.15 13.00 -1.70
N ASP A 87 26.70 14.18 -2.11
CA ASP A 87 25.33 14.61 -1.89
C ASP A 87 24.35 13.66 -2.56
N ARG A 88 23.37 13.20 -1.81
CA ARG A 88 22.28 12.37 -2.29
C ARG A 88 21.47 13.08 -3.37
N PRO A 89 21.38 12.57 -4.61
CA PRO A 89 20.58 13.19 -5.66
C PRO A 89 19.09 13.13 -5.31
N SER A 90 18.35 14.20 -5.64
CA SER A 90 16.89 14.19 -5.45
C SER A 90 16.22 13.21 -6.42
N LEU A 91 15.06 12.67 -6.04
CA LEU A 91 14.28 11.78 -6.92
C LEU A 91 13.91 12.48 -8.23
N TRP A 92 13.59 13.78 -8.18
CA TRP A 92 13.31 14.59 -9.38
C TRP A 92 14.51 14.64 -10.32
N LEU A 93 15.75 14.84 -9.80
CA LEU A 93 16.95 14.86 -10.64
C LEU A 93 17.17 13.51 -11.33
N ILE A 94 16.93 12.42 -10.60
CA ILE A 94 17.04 11.06 -11.13
C ILE A 94 16.01 10.84 -12.25
N ASP A 95 14.74 11.15 -11.99
CA ASP A 95 13.67 11.02 -12.97
C ASP A 95 13.95 11.84 -14.23
N GLU A 96 14.37 13.10 -14.07
CA GLU A 96 14.71 13.97 -15.20
C GLU A 96 15.92 13.46 -15.98
N SER A 97 16.95 12.95 -15.31
CA SER A 97 18.15 12.40 -15.97
C SER A 97 17.80 11.15 -16.78
N VAL A 98 17.03 10.23 -16.19
CA VAL A 98 16.54 9.01 -16.83
C VAL A 98 15.64 9.33 -18.03
N ARG A 99 14.74 10.33 -17.88
CA ARG A 99 13.85 10.78 -18.94
C ARG A 99 14.64 11.35 -20.13
N ARG A 100 15.62 12.23 -19.88
CA ARG A 100 16.46 12.83 -20.94
C ARG A 100 17.32 11.80 -21.65
N ALA A 101 17.75 10.75 -20.95
CA ALA A 101 18.51 9.66 -21.55
C ALA A 101 17.62 8.64 -22.30
N GLY A 102 16.30 8.81 -22.34
CA GLY A 102 15.38 7.87 -23.00
C GLY A 102 15.26 6.51 -22.30
N LEU A 103 15.70 6.39 -21.05
CA LEU A 103 15.73 5.12 -20.28
C LEU A 103 14.45 4.91 -19.44
N GLN A 104 13.37 5.61 -19.77
CA GLN A 104 12.07 5.36 -19.14
C GLN A 104 11.53 3.99 -19.55
N THR A 105 11.20 3.17 -18.58
CA THR A 105 10.67 1.81 -18.81
C THR A 105 9.15 1.76 -18.96
N HIS A 106 8.46 2.83 -18.60
CA HIS A 106 6.99 2.92 -18.69
C HIS A 106 6.58 4.33 -19.13
N ALA A 107 5.60 4.41 -20.04
CA ALA A 107 4.91 5.66 -20.30
C ALA A 107 4.18 6.13 -19.02
N PRO A 108 4.13 7.44 -18.75
CA PRO A 108 3.36 7.96 -17.62
C PRO A 108 1.89 7.57 -17.82
N LYS A 109 1.37 6.74 -16.91
CA LYS A 109 -0.07 6.41 -16.92
C LYS A 109 -0.84 7.70 -16.65
N LYS A 110 -1.77 8.07 -17.55
CA LYS A 110 -2.73 9.14 -17.26
C LYS A 110 -3.41 8.79 -15.93
N ARG A 111 -3.33 9.70 -14.95
CA ARG A 111 -4.12 9.58 -13.71
C ARG A 111 -5.59 9.50 -14.13
N THR A 112 -6.18 8.33 -14.04
CA THR A 112 -7.63 8.21 -14.07
C THR A 112 -8.15 8.96 -12.84
N LYS A 113 -9.08 9.89 -13.05
CA LYS A 113 -9.86 10.54 -11.98
C LYS A 113 -10.76 9.47 -11.32
N GLY A 114 -10.16 8.48 -10.71
CA GLY A 114 -10.90 7.47 -10.00
C GLY A 114 -10.61 7.66 -8.54
N GLN A 115 -11.57 8.25 -7.79
CA GLN A 115 -11.64 7.78 -6.40
C GLN A 115 -11.97 8.79 -5.31
N ASP A 116 -12.72 9.78 -5.68
CA ASP A 116 -13.58 10.43 -4.70
C ASP A 116 -14.68 9.49 -4.14
N ILE A 117 -14.74 8.23 -4.62
CA ILE A 117 -15.78 7.26 -4.23
C ILE A 117 -15.66 6.90 -2.75
N VAL A 118 -14.44 6.72 -2.26
CA VAL A 118 -14.18 6.35 -0.86
C VAL A 118 -14.55 7.48 0.09
N GLU A 119 -14.20 8.72 -0.26
CA GLU A 119 -14.55 9.90 0.55
C GLU A 119 -16.05 10.18 0.53
N ARG A 120 -16.70 10.06 -0.64
CA ARG A 120 -18.15 10.23 -0.79
C ARG A 120 -18.97 9.30 0.10
N HIS A 121 -18.43 8.14 0.45
CA HIS A 121 -19.12 7.14 1.26
C HIS A 121 -18.63 7.07 2.71
N ARG A 122 -18.06 8.15 3.24
CA ARG A 122 -17.61 8.23 4.64
C ARG A 122 -16.69 7.09 5.08
N PHE A 123 -15.65 6.84 4.30
CA PHE A 123 -14.71 5.75 4.60
C PHE A 123 -13.93 6.03 5.91
N PRO A 124 -13.82 5.08 6.85
CA PRO A 124 -13.28 5.29 8.20
C PRO A 124 -11.73 5.31 8.23
N ILE A 125 -11.11 6.22 7.50
CA ILE A 125 -9.65 6.28 7.30
C ILE A 125 -8.92 6.51 8.62
N ARG A 126 -9.33 7.50 9.43
CA ARG A 126 -8.65 7.86 10.68
C ARG A 126 -8.77 6.76 11.71
N THR A 127 -9.95 6.13 11.80
CA THR A 127 -10.16 4.97 12.68
C THR A 127 -9.21 3.84 12.30
N ILE A 128 -9.10 3.50 11.01
CA ILE A 128 -8.22 2.44 10.52
C ILE A 128 -6.75 2.77 10.80
N VAL A 129 -6.30 3.99 10.49
CA VAL A 129 -4.92 4.44 10.75
C VAL A 129 -4.61 4.43 12.26
N GLY A 130 -5.59 4.78 13.09
CA GLY A 130 -5.47 4.82 14.55
C GLY A 130 -5.42 3.45 15.23
N LEU A 131 -5.75 2.34 14.54
CA LEU A 131 -5.74 1.00 15.14
C LEU A 131 -4.35 0.52 15.57
N GLY A 132 -3.31 1.01 14.91
CA GLY A 132 -1.94 0.64 15.28
C GLY A 132 -0.91 1.21 14.33
N ARG A 133 0.28 1.50 14.87
CA ARG A 133 1.39 2.17 14.18
C ARG A 133 1.92 1.37 12.98
N ILE A 134 2.06 0.04 13.14
CA ILE A 134 2.55 -0.85 12.09
C ILE A 134 1.37 -1.65 11.57
N GLN A 135 1.05 -1.46 10.30
CA GLN A 135 0.01 -2.22 9.62
C GLN A 135 0.61 -3.01 8.47
N GLN A 136 0.11 -4.21 8.29
CA GLN A 136 0.49 -5.13 7.22
C GLN A 136 -0.77 -5.65 6.55
N ALA A 137 -0.70 -5.99 5.28
CA ALA A 137 -1.76 -6.67 4.55
C ALA A 137 -1.22 -7.98 4.00
N CYS A 138 -2.08 -8.98 3.84
CA CYS A 138 -1.76 -10.18 3.10
C CYS A 138 -2.93 -10.60 2.21
N ASP A 139 -2.61 -11.36 1.17
CA ASP A 139 -3.56 -11.80 0.16
C ASP A 139 -3.02 -13.00 -0.62
N PHE A 140 -3.92 -13.76 -1.27
CA PHE A 140 -3.57 -14.73 -2.31
C PHE A 140 -3.77 -14.10 -3.68
N ILE A 141 -2.74 -14.16 -4.55
CA ILE A 141 -2.78 -13.53 -5.89
C ILE A 141 -3.63 -14.34 -6.89
N GLY A 142 -4.32 -15.34 -6.40
CA GLY A 142 -5.11 -16.23 -7.23
C GLY A 142 -4.27 -17.22 -8.05
N LYS A 143 -4.96 -18.14 -8.72
CA LYS A 143 -4.37 -19.25 -9.44
C LYS A 143 -3.54 -18.78 -10.64
N LYS A 144 -2.33 -19.34 -10.78
CA LYS A 144 -1.42 -19.12 -11.90
C LYS A 144 -1.09 -20.45 -12.56
N TYR A 145 -1.07 -20.47 -13.88
CA TYR A 145 -0.80 -21.67 -14.67
C TYR A 145 0.62 -21.63 -15.23
N ILE A 146 1.35 -22.72 -15.02
CA ILE A 146 2.68 -22.93 -15.55
C ILE A 146 2.56 -23.68 -16.88
N LEU A 147 3.37 -23.35 -17.85
CA LEU A 147 3.38 -24.03 -19.14
C LEU A 147 3.67 -25.53 -18.95
N GLY A 148 2.78 -26.38 -19.42
CA GLY A 148 2.90 -27.83 -19.32
C GLY A 148 2.49 -28.47 -17.99
N ALA A 149 2.13 -27.67 -16.97
CA ALA A 149 1.60 -28.19 -15.71
C ALA A 149 0.07 -28.38 -15.77
N ARG A 150 -0.42 -29.49 -15.18
CA ARG A 150 -1.86 -29.75 -15.07
C ARG A 150 -2.51 -28.91 -13.97
N GLU A 151 -1.81 -28.68 -12.88
CA GLU A 151 -2.30 -28.01 -11.68
C GLU A 151 -1.84 -26.55 -11.63
N PRO A 152 -2.71 -25.62 -11.27
CA PRO A 152 -2.30 -24.25 -11.02
C PRO A 152 -1.51 -24.15 -9.71
N ILE A 153 -0.66 -23.17 -9.63
CA ILE A 153 -0.04 -22.73 -8.38
C ILE A 153 -0.80 -21.54 -7.80
N SER A 154 -0.65 -21.33 -6.51
CA SER A 154 -1.06 -20.11 -5.82
C SER A 154 0.14 -19.33 -5.35
N VAL A 155 -0.02 -18.02 -5.23
CA VAL A 155 1.02 -17.13 -4.68
C VAL A 155 0.43 -16.39 -3.51
N PHE A 156 1.06 -16.54 -2.35
CA PHE A 156 0.77 -15.73 -1.17
C PHE A 156 1.60 -14.47 -1.20
N SER A 157 1.00 -13.34 -0.89
CA SER A 157 1.68 -12.04 -0.83
C SER A 157 1.43 -11.37 0.50
N THR A 158 2.42 -10.61 0.96
CA THR A 158 2.31 -9.79 2.16
C THR A 158 3.05 -8.48 2.01
N SER A 159 2.51 -7.42 2.61
CA SER A 159 3.10 -6.09 2.54
C SER A 159 2.81 -5.24 3.75
N TYR A 160 3.80 -4.52 4.26
CA TYR A 160 3.53 -3.42 5.17
C TYR A 160 2.82 -2.28 4.43
N THR A 161 1.78 -1.75 5.05
CA THR A 161 0.93 -0.70 4.48
C THR A 161 1.03 0.62 5.23
N GLN A 162 1.61 0.60 6.43
CA GLN A 162 1.79 1.77 7.28
C GLN A 162 3.07 1.65 8.10
N TRP A 163 3.79 2.75 8.23
CA TRP A 163 5.05 2.99 8.91
C TRP A 163 6.28 2.37 8.23
N PHE A 164 6.13 1.17 7.70
CA PHE A 164 7.08 0.50 6.82
C PHE A 164 6.47 0.31 5.42
N GLU A 165 7.32 -0.04 4.48
CA GLU A 165 6.94 -0.39 3.12
C GLU A 165 7.85 -1.53 2.66
N LEU A 166 7.33 -2.74 2.66
CA LEU A 166 8.00 -3.94 2.19
C LEU A 166 6.96 -4.84 1.58
N TYR A 167 7.21 -5.34 0.39
CA TYR A 167 6.35 -6.29 -0.29
C TYR A 167 7.11 -7.58 -0.55
N GLN A 168 6.55 -8.70 -0.12
CA GLN A 168 7.12 -10.02 -0.35
C GLN A 168 6.06 -11.00 -0.85
N ILE A 169 6.51 -12.00 -1.61
CA ILE A 169 5.70 -13.00 -2.31
C ILE A 169 6.27 -14.39 -2.09
N TYR A 170 5.39 -15.37 -2.01
CA TYR A 170 5.76 -16.77 -1.79
C TYR A 170 4.87 -17.66 -2.64
N ARG A 171 5.47 -18.56 -3.43
CA ARG A 171 4.70 -19.64 -4.04
C ARG A 171 4.20 -20.57 -2.94
N VAL A 172 2.95 -20.96 -3.05
CA VAL A 172 2.29 -21.90 -2.15
C VAL A 172 1.54 -22.94 -2.95
N SER A 173 1.30 -24.11 -2.37
CA SER A 173 0.61 -25.21 -3.03
C SER A 173 -0.89 -24.96 -3.21
N ALA A 174 -1.52 -24.28 -2.25
CA ALA A 174 -2.95 -23.99 -2.25
C ALA A 174 -3.27 -22.78 -1.39
N GLU A 175 -4.47 -22.23 -1.54
CA GLU A 175 -4.97 -21.11 -0.72
C GLU A 175 -5.56 -21.64 0.60
N THR A 176 -4.67 -22.08 1.49
CA THR A 176 -5.03 -22.64 2.81
C THR A 176 -4.54 -21.79 3.96
N VAL A 177 -5.01 -22.07 5.16
CA VAL A 177 -4.56 -21.42 6.39
C VAL A 177 -3.06 -21.63 6.60
N GLU A 178 -2.59 -22.88 6.43
CA GLU A 178 -1.20 -23.24 6.61
C GLU A 178 -0.29 -22.52 5.61
N ALA A 179 -0.73 -22.43 4.34
CA ALA A 179 -0.03 -21.73 3.27
C ALA A 179 0.09 -20.22 3.51
N ALA A 180 -0.75 -19.62 4.34
CA ALA A 180 -0.61 -18.24 4.78
C ALA A 180 0.21 -18.09 6.06
N VAL A 181 0.03 -19.00 7.02
CA VAL A 181 0.68 -18.93 8.34
C VAL A 181 2.18 -19.15 8.25
N GLU A 182 2.62 -20.16 7.51
CA GLU A 182 4.04 -20.50 7.42
C GLU A 182 4.91 -19.35 6.84
N PRO A 183 4.57 -18.75 5.69
CA PRO A 183 5.30 -17.60 5.17
C PRO A 183 5.26 -16.38 6.12
N LEU A 184 4.12 -16.12 6.78
CA LEU A 184 4.02 -15.01 7.73
C LEU A 184 4.87 -15.22 8.99
N ALA A 185 4.84 -16.42 9.57
CA ALA A 185 5.67 -16.74 10.73
C ALA A 185 7.15 -16.56 10.41
N ARG A 186 7.61 -17.09 9.26
CA ARG A 186 8.97 -16.90 8.77
C ARG A 186 9.29 -15.42 8.50
N PHE A 187 8.37 -14.69 7.86
CA PHE A 187 8.53 -13.26 7.62
C PHE A 187 8.74 -12.49 8.94
N TRP A 188 8.00 -12.82 9.98
CA TRP A 188 8.09 -12.14 11.28
C TRP A 188 9.29 -12.52 12.12
N THR A 189 10.11 -13.51 11.73
CA THR A 189 11.42 -13.73 12.38
C THR A 189 12.40 -12.62 12.06
N ASP A 190 12.35 -12.09 10.84
CA ASP A 190 13.27 -11.08 10.33
C ASP A 190 12.67 -9.66 10.29
N HIS A 191 11.34 -9.57 10.42
CA HIS A 191 10.58 -8.32 10.32
C HIS A 191 9.64 -8.12 11.48
N PRO A 192 9.36 -6.85 11.88
CA PRO A 192 8.48 -6.56 13.01
C PRO A 192 7.07 -7.12 12.83
N ILE A 193 6.54 -7.77 13.85
CA ILE A 193 5.14 -8.18 13.92
C ILE A 193 4.25 -6.93 13.89
N PRO A 194 3.25 -6.84 12.99
CA PRO A 194 2.38 -5.67 12.92
C PRO A 194 1.43 -5.58 14.11
N HIS A 195 0.84 -4.41 14.32
CA HIS A 195 -0.28 -4.25 15.25
C HIS A 195 -1.60 -4.69 14.62
N VAL A 196 -1.71 -4.50 13.28
CA VAL A 196 -2.91 -4.77 12.51
C VAL A 196 -2.54 -5.54 11.24
N MET A 197 -3.27 -6.61 10.94
CA MET A 197 -3.20 -7.33 9.68
C MET A 197 -4.48 -7.10 8.89
N ARG A 198 -4.37 -6.44 7.74
CA ARG A 198 -5.47 -6.30 6.78
C ARG A 198 -5.58 -7.55 5.94
N ILE A 199 -6.79 -8.09 5.87
CA ILE A 199 -7.12 -9.32 5.13
C ILE A 199 -8.41 -9.11 4.34
N ASP A 200 -8.57 -9.88 3.30
CA ASP A 200 -9.84 -9.98 2.58
C ASP A 200 -10.80 -10.96 3.28
N ASN A 201 -11.92 -11.26 2.63
CA ASN A 201 -12.93 -12.19 3.15
C ASN A 201 -12.78 -13.62 2.57
N ALA A 202 -11.61 -13.98 2.03
CA ALA A 202 -11.36 -15.34 1.55
C ALA A 202 -11.54 -16.37 2.67
N THR A 203 -11.98 -17.56 2.30
CA THR A 203 -12.26 -18.65 3.27
C THR A 203 -11.02 -19.07 4.05
N ALA A 204 -9.83 -19.00 3.46
CA ALA A 204 -8.57 -19.27 4.13
C ALA A 204 -8.32 -18.33 5.32
N PHE A 205 -8.75 -17.07 5.23
CA PHE A 205 -8.57 -16.08 6.30
C PHE A 205 -9.74 -16.05 7.27
N ARG A 206 -10.97 -16.15 6.76
CA ARG A 206 -12.19 -16.04 7.57
C ARG A 206 -12.53 -17.34 8.31
N GLY A 207 -12.22 -18.48 7.72
CA GLY A 207 -12.67 -19.81 8.16
C GLY A 207 -13.94 -20.26 7.46
N ALA A 208 -14.48 -21.41 7.89
CA ALA A 208 -15.63 -22.04 7.23
C ALA A 208 -16.91 -21.19 7.34
N ILE A 209 -17.55 -20.97 6.20
CA ILE A 209 -18.79 -20.15 6.05
C ILE A 209 -20.01 -20.82 6.74
N ARG A 210 -19.93 -22.12 7.01
CA ARG A 210 -21.07 -22.92 7.52
C ARG A 210 -21.45 -22.62 8.96
N HIS A 211 -20.61 -21.91 9.71
CA HIS A 211 -20.83 -21.62 11.13
C HIS A 211 -20.84 -20.12 11.39
N VAL A 212 -21.92 -19.66 11.98
CA VAL A 212 -22.08 -18.24 12.35
C VAL A 212 -21.17 -17.88 13.53
N ALA A 213 -20.52 -16.75 13.45
CA ALA A 213 -19.70 -16.18 14.52
C ALA A 213 -18.56 -17.09 15.04
N VAL A 214 -17.88 -17.83 14.13
CA VAL A 214 -16.73 -18.67 14.48
C VAL A 214 -15.42 -17.95 14.20
N ILE A 215 -14.48 -18.01 15.14
CA ILE A 215 -13.11 -17.52 14.96
C ILE A 215 -12.27 -18.63 14.32
N GLY A 216 -11.95 -18.45 13.03
CA GLY A 216 -11.17 -19.40 12.24
C GLY A 216 -9.71 -19.51 12.69
N ARG A 217 -9.00 -20.55 12.23
CA ARG A 217 -7.61 -20.88 12.60
C ARG A 217 -6.63 -19.73 12.26
N PHE A 218 -6.78 -19.09 11.12
CA PHE A 218 -5.94 -17.95 10.75
C PHE A 218 -6.14 -16.75 11.68
N LEU A 219 -7.38 -16.48 12.09
CA LEU A 219 -7.65 -15.43 13.08
C LEU A 219 -7.04 -15.75 14.45
N LYS A 220 -7.08 -17.02 14.87
CA LYS A 220 -6.42 -17.46 16.11
C LYS A 220 -4.90 -17.24 16.03
N PHE A 221 -4.27 -17.54 14.89
CA PHE A 221 -2.86 -17.25 14.66
C PHE A 221 -2.54 -15.77 14.88
N LEU A 222 -3.28 -14.86 14.22
CA LEU A 222 -3.08 -13.42 14.36
C LEU A 222 -3.29 -12.95 15.80
N LEU A 223 -4.40 -13.36 16.40
CA LEU A 223 -4.75 -12.98 17.78
C LEU A 223 -3.75 -13.50 18.81
N ASN A 224 -3.26 -14.74 18.67
CA ASN A 224 -2.22 -15.29 19.54
C ASN A 224 -0.88 -14.56 19.38
N SER A 225 -0.60 -14.03 18.18
CA SER A 225 0.56 -13.15 17.91
C SER A 225 0.34 -11.69 18.36
N ASN A 226 -0.76 -11.37 19.05
CA ASN A 226 -1.16 -10.00 19.41
C ASN A 226 -1.31 -9.05 18.20
N VAL A 227 -1.79 -9.58 17.10
CA VAL A 227 -2.14 -8.84 15.89
C VAL A 227 -3.66 -8.72 15.80
N THR A 228 -4.16 -7.50 15.59
CA THR A 228 -5.57 -7.26 15.33
C THR A 228 -5.91 -7.55 13.88
N PRO A 229 -6.73 -8.56 13.56
CA PRO A 229 -7.22 -8.77 12.20
C PRO A 229 -8.15 -7.61 11.80
N LEU A 230 -8.02 -7.14 10.56
CA LEU A 230 -8.88 -6.12 9.97
C LEU A 230 -9.39 -6.59 8.61
N PHE A 231 -10.66 -6.97 8.55
CA PHE A 231 -11.30 -7.39 7.32
C PHE A 231 -11.64 -6.22 6.41
N ALA A 232 -11.25 -6.32 5.15
CA ALA A 232 -11.72 -5.43 4.08
C ALA A 232 -13.23 -5.62 3.84
N ALA A 233 -13.86 -4.64 3.18
CA ALA A 233 -15.27 -4.78 2.82
C ALA A 233 -15.45 -5.86 1.73
N PRO A 234 -16.42 -6.77 1.88
CA PRO A 234 -16.68 -7.82 0.90
C PRO A 234 -16.93 -7.25 -0.50
N TYR A 235 -16.41 -7.91 -1.54
CA TYR A 235 -16.56 -7.55 -2.95
C TYR A 235 -16.11 -6.11 -3.33
N ARG A 236 -15.31 -5.46 -2.45
CA ARG A 236 -14.84 -4.08 -2.62
C ARG A 236 -13.31 -4.03 -2.46
N SER A 237 -12.63 -4.55 -3.44
CA SER A 237 -11.17 -4.70 -3.48
C SER A 237 -10.42 -3.39 -3.20
N TYR A 238 -10.95 -2.27 -3.69
CA TYR A 238 -10.37 -0.94 -3.43
C TYR A 238 -10.34 -0.51 -1.94
N THR A 239 -10.94 -1.28 -1.03
CA THR A 239 -10.79 -1.07 0.42
C THR A 239 -9.49 -1.64 0.97
N ASN A 240 -8.71 -2.38 0.15
CA ASN A 240 -7.35 -2.85 0.44
C ASN A 240 -6.35 -2.48 -0.67
N PRO A 241 -6.22 -1.19 -1.04
CA PRO A 241 -5.54 -0.75 -2.26
C PRO A 241 -4.04 -1.04 -2.27
N HIS A 242 -3.41 -1.14 -1.11
CA HIS A 242 -1.96 -1.38 -1.00
C HIS A 242 -1.58 -2.77 -1.52
N ILE A 243 -2.22 -3.82 -0.99
CA ILE A 243 -1.88 -5.18 -1.41
C ILE A 243 -2.26 -5.43 -2.87
N GLU A 244 -3.36 -4.85 -3.35
CA GLU A 244 -3.75 -4.94 -4.76
C GLU A 244 -2.75 -4.25 -5.69
N GLY A 245 -2.27 -3.07 -5.31
CA GLY A 245 -1.21 -2.38 -6.06
C GLY A 245 0.08 -3.20 -6.12
N HIS A 246 0.41 -3.90 -5.04
CA HIS A 246 1.57 -4.79 -4.97
C HIS A 246 1.35 -6.08 -5.77
N ASN A 247 0.17 -6.70 -5.71
CA ASN A 247 -0.17 -7.87 -6.51
C ASN A 247 -0.11 -7.57 -8.02
N ARG A 248 -0.49 -6.35 -8.43
CA ARG A 248 -0.27 -5.87 -9.79
C ARG A 248 1.23 -5.75 -10.11
N THR A 249 2.04 -5.26 -9.18
CA THR A 249 3.50 -5.18 -9.36
C THR A 249 4.11 -6.55 -9.59
N PHE A 250 3.70 -7.57 -8.84
CA PHE A 250 4.07 -8.96 -9.09
C PHE A 250 3.68 -9.40 -10.51
N THR A 251 2.42 -9.18 -10.88
CA THR A 251 1.92 -9.61 -12.19
C THR A 251 2.66 -8.91 -13.35
N GLU A 252 2.87 -7.59 -13.28
CA GLU A 252 3.50 -6.81 -14.35
C GLU A 252 5.02 -6.98 -14.41
N LYS A 253 5.69 -7.11 -13.28
CA LYS A 253 7.16 -7.11 -13.22
C LYS A 253 7.79 -8.49 -13.15
N LEU A 254 7.12 -9.46 -12.56
CA LEU A 254 7.62 -10.81 -12.45
C LEU A 254 6.86 -11.75 -13.41
N TRP A 255 5.57 -11.97 -13.17
CA TRP A 255 4.82 -13.00 -13.88
C TRP A 255 4.78 -12.79 -15.39
N ALA A 256 4.45 -11.58 -15.86
CA ALA A 256 4.33 -11.27 -17.29
C ALA A 256 5.68 -11.23 -18.03
N LYS A 257 6.81 -11.25 -17.34
CA LYS A 257 8.14 -11.19 -17.95
C LYS A 257 8.85 -12.54 -18.05
N HIS A 258 8.29 -13.56 -17.45
CA HIS A 258 8.89 -14.90 -17.42
C HIS A 258 7.91 -15.93 -17.94
N THR A 259 8.42 -16.92 -18.66
CA THR A 259 7.70 -18.14 -18.98
C THR A 259 8.23 -19.23 -18.07
N PHE A 260 7.43 -19.63 -17.11
CA PHE A 260 7.82 -20.64 -16.13
C PHE A 260 7.49 -22.04 -16.64
N THR A 261 8.43 -22.96 -16.50
CA THR A 261 8.28 -24.38 -16.87
C THR A 261 8.26 -25.30 -15.66
N SER A 262 8.63 -24.78 -14.46
CA SER A 262 8.58 -25.53 -13.21
C SER A 262 8.26 -24.65 -12.01
N PRO A 263 7.73 -25.22 -10.92
CA PRO A 263 7.51 -24.51 -9.65
C PRO A 263 8.81 -23.94 -9.04
N GLU A 264 9.92 -24.67 -9.16
CA GLU A 264 11.22 -24.28 -8.61
C GLU A 264 11.76 -23.01 -9.29
N ALA A 265 11.52 -22.86 -10.61
CA ALA A 265 11.90 -21.64 -11.32
C ALA A 265 11.14 -20.42 -10.77
N ILE A 266 9.89 -20.59 -10.33
CA ILE A 266 9.12 -19.54 -9.69
C ILE A 266 9.68 -19.21 -8.31
N ASP A 267 10.06 -20.22 -7.51
CA ASP A 267 10.66 -20.00 -6.19
C ASP A 267 11.95 -19.18 -6.28
N VAL A 268 12.81 -19.48 -7.28
CA VAL A 268 14.03 -18.71 -7.53
C VAL A 268 13.73 -17.25 -7.84
N GLU A 269 12.76 -16.99 -8.73
CA GLU A 269 12.41 -15.61 -9.10
C GLU A 269 11.66 -14.88 -8.00
N CYS A 270 10.82 -15.56 -7.20
CA CYS A 270 10.22 -14.98 -6.00
C CYS A 270 11.30 -14.61 -4.97
N ALA A 271 12.27 -15.47 -4.74
CA ALA A 271 13.37 -15.18 -3.82
C ALA A 271 14.21 -13.97 -4.28
N ARG A 272 14.49 -13.87 -5.59
CA ARG A 272 15.20 -12.74 -6.18
C ARG A 272 14.40 -11.42 -6.06
N PHE A 273 13.11 -11.47 -6.33
CA PHE A 273 12.21 -10.34 -6.17
C PHE A 273 12.17 -9.86 -4.72
N ASN A 274 12.02 -10.80 -3.78
CA ASN A 274 11.99 -10.53 -2.35
C ASN A 274 13.32 -9.93 -1.86
N ALA A 275 14.47 -10.45 -2.33
CA ALA A 275 15.77 -9.92 -1.96
C ALA A 275 15.96 -8.45 -2.40
N GLU A 276 15.53 -8.08 -3.60
CA GLU A 276 15.58 -6.68 -4.05
C GLU A 276 14.66 -5.76 -3.23
N SER A 277 13.48 -6.23 -2.88
CA SER A 277 12.54 -5.50 -2.02
C SER A 277 13.09 -5.31 -0.60
N GLU A 278 13.71 -6.37 -0.06
CA GLU A 278 14.36 -6.39 1.26
C GLU A 278 15.55 -5.42 1.33
N GLU A 279 16.41 -5.42 0.31
CA GLU A 279 17.55 -4.52 0.23
C GLU A 279 17.11 -3.04 0.35
N PHE A 280 16.05 -2.69 -0.37
CA PHE A 280 15.48 -1.34 -0.32
C PHE A 280 14.82 -1.02 1.03
N PHE A 281 14.11 -1.99 1.59
CA PHE A 281 13.47 -1.86 2.91
C PHE A 281 14.50 -1.56 3.99
N ARG A 282 15.57 -2.33 4.08
CA ARG A 282 16.64 -2.10 5.07
C ARG A 282 17.30 -0.74 4.88
N PHE A 283 17.60 -0.35 3.65
CA PHE A 283 18.15 0.97 3.36
C PHE A 283 17.22 2.12 3.76
N LYS A 284 15.93 2.01 3.43
CA LYS A 284 14.94 3.08 3.66
C LYS A 284 14.53 3.23 5.13
N PHE A 285 14.47 2.13 5.85
CA PHE A 285 13.88 2.06 7.19
C PHE A 285 14.86 1.68 8.30
N GLU A 286 16.17 1.73 8.06
CA GLU A 286 17.21 1.34 9.01
C GLU A 286 17.02 1.97 10.40
N GLU A 287 16.78 3.28 10.45
CA GLU A 287 16.55 3.99 11.72
C GLU A 287 15.26 3.54 12.42
N ARG A 288 14.19 3.28 11.64
CA ARG A 288 12.92 2.81 12.19
C ARG A 288 13.01 1.40 12.74
N LEU A 289 13.87 0.57 12.15
CA LEU A 289 14.12 -0.81 12.61
C LEU A 289 14.87 -0.86 13.95
N ARG A 290 15.48 0.25 14.37
CA ARG A 290 16.12 0.40 15.70
C ARG A 290 15.15 0.92 16.77
N ALA A 291 13.88 1.18 16.43
CA ALA A 291 12.91 1.72 17.36
C ALA A 291 12.58 0.73 18.48
N LYS A 292 12.40 1.26 19.70
CA LYS A 292 11.96 0.45 20.85
C LYS A 292 10.53 -0.09 20.64
N GLY A 293 10.26 -1.27 21.20
CA GLY A 293 8.93 -1.88 21.20
C GLY A 293 8.57 -2.66 19.93
N LEU A 294 9.49 -2.83 19.01
CA LEU A 294 9.31 -3.77 17.89
C LEU A 294 9.31 -5.21 18.42
N ARG A 295 8.39 -6.02 17.90
CA ARG A 295 8.21 -7.43 18.28
C ARG A 295 8.55 -8.31 17.08
N TYR A 296 9.14 -9.45 17.32
CA TYR A 296 9.52 -10.43 16.32
C TYR A 296 9.11 -11.83 16.79
N HIS A 297 8.89 -12.74 15.85
CA HIS A 297 8.77 -14.15 16.18
C HIS A 297 10.14 -14.73 16.54
N ARG A 298 10.13 -15.69 17.45
CA ARG A 298 11.32 -16.50 17.72
C ARG A 298 11.39 -17.63 16.70
N ALA A 299 12.57 -17.91 16.18
CA ALA A 299 12.78 -19.04 15.30
C ALA A 299 12.37 -20.34 16.04
N GLY A 300 11.55 -21.16 15.37
CA GLY A 300 11.02 -22.41 15.96
C GLY A 300 9.84 -22.24 16.92
N GLU A 301 9.33 -21.03 17.14
CA GLU A 301 8.12 -20.82 17.94
C GLU A 301 6.90 -21.40 17.23
N THR A 302 6.28 -22.41 17.86
CA THR A 302 5.03 -22.99 17.35
C THR A 302 3.85 -22.18 17.82
N ILE A 303 3.08 -21.63 16.88
CA ILE A 303 1.86 -20.90 17.18
C ILE A 303 0.67 -21.86 17.21
N ASN A 304 -0.07 -21.84 18.30
CA ASN A 304 -1.27 -22.66 18.42
C ASN A 304 -2.37 -22.10 17.50
N LEU A 305 -2.77 -22.91 16.52
CA LEU A 305 -3.88 -22.61 15.62
C LEU A 305 -5.22 -23.23 16.07
N ALA A 306 -5.19 -24.14 17.02
CA ALA A 306 -6.38 -24.87 17.46
C ALA A 306 -7.24 -24.07 18.42
N CYS A 307 -6.59 -23.36 19.36
CA CYS A 307 -7.31 -22.59 20.37
C CYS A 307 -6.76 -21.16 20.48
N LEU A 308 -7.58 -20.28 21.02
CA LEU A 308 -7.20 -18.92 21.40
C LEU A 308 -6.64 -18.94 22.82
N ALA A 309 -5.38 -18.55 22.99
CA ALA A 309 -4.70 -18.60 24.30
C ALA A 309 -5.34 -17.68 25.35
N THR A 310 -5.88 -16.53 24.90
CA THR A 310 -6.62 -15.58 25.74
C THR A 310 -7.47 -14.68 24.88
N THR A 311 -8.60 -14.21 25.43
CA THR A 311 -9.45 -13.18 24.81
C THR A 311 -9.13 -11.77 25.30
N ARG A 312 -8.33 -11.66 26.40
CA ARG A 312 -8.03 -10.39 27.05
C ARG A 312 -7.35 -9.40 26.07
N GLY A 313 -7.97 -8.24 25.89
CA GLY A 313 -7.50 -7.20 25.02
C GLY A 313 -7.51 -7.55 23.51
N LYS A 314 -8.05 -8.70 23.11
CA LYS A 314 -8.11 -9.11 21.70
C LYS A 314 -9.30 -8.50 20.99
N ARG A 315 -9.06 -8.06 19.76
CA ARG A 315 -10.06 -7.37 18.94
C ARG A 315 -9.99 -7.84 17.51
N ILE A 316 -11.14 -7.78 16.80
CA ILE A 316 -11.23 -8.03 15.36
C ILE A 316 -11.96 -6.82 14.73
N GLY A 317 -11.36 -6.19 13.74
CA GLY A 317 -11.92 -5.08 13.01
C GLY A 317 -12.55 -5.51 11.68
N PHE A 318 -13.59 -4.82 11.27
CA PHE A 318 -14.28 -5.06 10.00
C PHE A 318 -14.61 -3.72 9.34
N ILE A 319 -14.18 -3.56 8.10
CA ILE A 319 -14.70 -2.49 7.23
C ILE A 319 -15.92 -3.07 6.54
N ARG A 320 -17.07 -2.43 6.65
CA ARG A 320 -18.32 -2.90 6.05
C ARG A 320 -19.02 -1.75 5.33
N PHE A 321 -19.73 -2.10 4.26
CA PHE A 321 -20.60 -1.19 3.55
C PHE A 321 -22.04 -1.49 3.94
N VAL A 322 -22.80 -0.47 4.27
CA VAL A 322 -24.21 -0.62 4.70
C VAL A 322 -25.08 -0.75 3.48
N GLU A 323 -25.78 -1.85 3.37
CA GLU A 323 -26.60 -2.23 2.21
C GLU A 323 -28.01 -2.66 2.63
N ILE A 324 -28.92 -2.65 1.65
CA ILE A 324 -30.25 -3.26 1.80
C ILE A 324 -30.14 -4.75 1.50
N TRP A 325 -30.57 -5.58 2.43
CA TRP A 325 -30.55 -7.04 2.31
C TRP A 325 -31.93 -7.57 1.89
N LYS A 326 -32.11 -7.83 0.60
CA LYS A 326 -33.35 -8.32 0.00
C LYS A 326 -33.81 -9.64 0.62
N GLU A 327 -32.89 -10.53 0.95
CA GLU A 327 -33.15 -11.83 1.58
C GLU A 327 -33.69 -11.70 3.02
N ARG A 328 -33.68 -10.49 3.58
CA ARG A 328 -34.14 -10.15 4.93
C ARG A 328 -35.20 -9.05 4.91
N ASN A 329 -36.20 -9.18 4.04
CA ASN A 329 -37.30 -8.21 3.94
C ASN A 329 -36.82 -6.75 3.80
N GLU A 330 -35.77 -6.53 3.01
CA GLU A 330 -35.17 -5.20 2.77
C GLU A 330 -34.61 -4.52 4.03
N GLU A 331 -34.20 -5.29 5.05
CA GLU A 331 -33.51 -4.72 6.21
C GLU A 331 -32.19 -4.06 5.80
N ILE A 332 -31.86 -2.94 6.47
CA ILE A 332 -30.60 -2.18 6.26
C ILE A 332 -29.58 -2.62 7.30
N GLY A 333 -28.39 -2.98 6.85
CA GLY A 333 -27.37 -3.40 7.80
C GLY A 333 -26.08 -3.90 7.16
N ILE A 334 -25.30 -4.63 7.98
CA ILE A 334 -24.01 -5.22 7.63
C ILE A 334 -23.95 -6.68 8.09
N VAL A 335 -23.03 -7.46 7.51
CA VAL A 335 -22.72 -8.81 7.99
C VAL A 335 -21.33 -8.85 8.60
N VAL A 336 -21.25 -9.39 9.83
CA VAL A 336 -20.00 -9.61 10.58
C VAL A 336 -19.95 -11.08 11.00
N LEU A 337 -18.95 -11.84 10.55
CA LEU A 337 -18.80 -13.27 10.80
C LEU A 337 -20.11 -14.06 10.59
N GLU A 338 -20.74 -13.87 9.43
CA GLU A 338 -22.01 -14.49 9.00
C GLU A 338 -23.24 -14.08 9.83
N ARG A 339 -23.12 -13.15 10.76
CA ARG A 339 -24.23 -12.59 11.51
C ARG A 339 -24.63 -11.23 10.95
N PHE A 340 -25.90 -11.07 10.66
CA PHE A 340 -26.47 -9.79 10.25
C PHE A 340 -26.65 -8.85 11.44
N ILE A 341 -26.35 -7.59 11.24
CA ILE A 341 -26.45 -6.51 12.20
C ILE A 341 -27.26 -5.40 11.53
N ASP A 342 -28.45 -5.14 12.07
CA ASP A 342 -29.32 -4.06 11.63
C ASP A 342 -28.72 -2.69 11.99
N LEU A 343 -28.83 -1.74 11.08
CA LEU A 343 -28.32 -0.38 11.25
C LEU A 343 -29.39 0.65 10.82
N PRO A 344 -29.36 1.87 11.39
CA PRO A 344 -30.28 2.94 10.98
C PRO A 344 -30.12 3.27 9.49
N GLY A 345 -31.23 3.53 8.80
CA GLY A 345 -31.28 3.86 7.37
C GLY A 345 -30.46 5.08 6.96
N ALA A 346 -30.17 5.98 7.90
CA ALA A 346 -29.31 7.14 7.67
C ALA A 346 -27.87 6.79 7.25
N TYR A 347 -27.43 5.55 7.49
CA TYR A 347 -26.10 5.06 7.12
C TYR A 347 -26.09 4.23 5.84
N LEU A 348 -27.22 4.06 5.17
CA LEU A 348 -27.30 3.36 3.89
C LEU A 348 -26.31 3.93 2.88
N ASN A 349 -25.65 3.04 2.14
CA ASN A 349 -24.60 3.38 1.17
C ASN A 349 -23.38 4.10 1.78
N GLN A 350 -23.08 3.87 3.05
CA GLN A 350 -21.89 4.39 3.73
C GLN A 350 -20.99 3.24 4.19
N TYR A 351 -19.69 3.53 4.34
CA TYR A 351 -18.79 2.64 5.04
C TYR A 351 -18.90 2.86 6.55
N VAL A 352 -18.87 1.76 7.28
CA VAL A 352 -18.79 1.74 8.73
C VAL A 352 -17.61 0.87 9.17
N PHE A 353 -17.14 1.12 10.36
CA PHE A 353 -16.12 0.31 11.02
C PHE A 353 -16.76 -0.44 12.18
N ALA A 354 -16.74 -1.78 12.11
CA ALA A 354 -17.20 -2.61 13.20
C ALA A 354 -16.00 -3.20 13.94
N LEU A 355 -16.03 -3.16 15.28
CA LEU A 355 -14.98 -3.65 16.17
C LEU A 355 -15.57 -4.66 17.14
N LEU A 356 -15.15 -5.91 17.03
CA LEU A 356 -15.50 -6.97 17.98
C LEU A 356 -14.43 -7.04 19.06
N GLU A 357 -14.81 -6.74 20.30
CA GLU A 357 -14.01 -6.93 21.51
C GLU A 357 -14.28 -8.31 22.10
N LEU A 358 -13.30 -9.20 22.03
CA LEU A 358 -13.51 -10.61 22.38
C LEU A 358 -13.74 -10.84 23.87
N GLU A 359 -13.00 -10.15 24.71
CA GLU A 359 -13.10 -10.29 26.18
C GLU A 359 -14.52 -9.97 26.70
N GLN A 360 -15.13 -8.93 26.13
CA GLN A 360 -16.46 -8.46 26.53
C GLN A 360 -17.59 -9.12 25.72
N ALA A 361 -17.24 -9.83 24.63
CA ALA A 361 -18.19 -10.32 23.63
C ALA A 361 -19.11 -9.19 23.12
N MET A 362 -18.53 -8.02 22.82
CA MET A 362 -19.24 -6.84 22.37
C MET A 362 -18.80 -6.42 20.97
N LEU A 363 -19.76 -6.15 20.10
CA LEU A 363 -19.54 -5.56 18.80
C LEU A 363 -19.98 -4.09 18.84
N HIS A 364 -19.04 -3.22 18.53
CA HIS A 364 -19.23 -1.79 18.38
C HIS A 364 -19.20 -1.42 16.89
N VAL A 365 -20.16 -0.69 16.41
CA VAL A 365 -20.19 -0.19 15.02
C VAL A 365 -20.07 1.32 15.03
N TYR A 366 -19.15 1.84 14.24
CA TYR A 366 -18.82 3.26 14.18
C TYR A 366 -18.99 3.80 12.76
N SER A 367 -19.54 5.00 12.65
CA SER A 367 -19.42 5.85 11.47
C SER A 367 -18.31 6.87 11.70
N GLU A 368 -17.61 7.25 10.63
CA GLU A 368 -16.61 8.33 10.67
C GLU A 368 -16.97 9.39 9.64
N TYR A 369 -17.11 10.64 10.11
CA TYR A 369 -17.37 11.78 9.25
C TYR A 369 -16.45 12.94 9.66
N GLU A 370 -15.75 13.55 8.70
CA GLU A 370 -14.79 14.64 8.93
C GLU A 370 -13.77 14.34 10.04
N GLY A 371 -13.46 13.05 10.22
CA GLY A 371 -12.53 12.56 11.23
C GLY A 371 -13.10 12.43 12.63
N CYS A 372 -14.41 12.69 12.81
CA CYS A 372 -15.13 12.40 14.03
C CYS A 372 -15.73 11.00 13.96
N ARG A 373 -15.42 10.16 14.94
CA ARG A 373 -15.97 8.82 15.07
C ARG A 373 -17.18 8.83 16.00
N THR A 374 -18.31 8.32 15.51
CA THR A 374 -19.54 8.19 16.27
C THR A 374 -19.93 6.72 16.39
N GLU A 375 -20.19 6.22 17.60
CA GLU A 375 -20.77 4.89 17.80
C GLU A 375 -22.25 4.93 17.40
N ILE A 376 -22.62 4.07 16.44
CA ILE A 376 -23.99 4.03 15.89
C ILE A 376 -24.75 2.76 16.31
N ARG A 377 -24.02 1.74 16.74
CA ARG A 377 -24.59 0.50 17.27
C ARG A 377 -23.63 -0.16 18.23
N LYS A 378 -24.17 -0.71 19.32
CA LYS A 378 -23.46 -1.56 20.28
C LYS A 378 -24.33 -2.75 20.62
N ILE A 379 -23.81 -3.97 20.45
CA ILE A 379 -24.56 -5.20 20.70
C ILE A 379 -23.69 -6.28 21.33
N ARG A 380 -24.31 -7.18 22.08
CA ARG A 380 -23.68 -8.39 22.53
C ARG A 380 -23.47 -9.35 21.34
N PHE A 381 -22.25 -9.78 21.13
CA PHE A 381 -21.89 -10.64 20.01
C PHE A 381 -21.23 -11.93 20.51
N LEU A 382 -22.06 -12.96 20.68
CA LEU A 382 -21.57 -14.28 21.06
C LEU A 382 -20.85 -14.92 19.88
N TYR A 383 -19.72 -15.53 20.12
CA TYR A 383 -18.88 -16.19 19.14
C TYR A 383 -18.33 -17.52 19.70
N SER A 384 -17.87 -18.40 18.79
CA SER A 384 -17.13 -19.62 19.11
C SER A 384 -15.67 -19.46 18.68
N ALA A 385 -14.74 -19.89 19.53
CA ALA A 385 -13.29 -19.77 19.30
C ALA A 385 -12.60 -21.15 19.29
#